data_68d358a829623dea5d58a64214acfe56
#
_entry.id   68d358a829623dea5d58a64214acfe56
#
_cell.length_a   1.000
_cell.length_b   1.000
_cell.length_c   1.000
_cell.angle_alpha   90.00
_cell.angle_beta   90.00
_cell.angle_gamma   90.00
#
_symmetry.space_group_name_H-M   'P 1'
#
loop_
_entity.id
_entity.type
_entity.pdbx_description
1 polymer ?
#
loop_
_entity_poly.entity_id
_entity_poly.type
_entity_poly.pdbx_seq_one_letter_code
_entity_poly.pdbx_strand_id
1 'polypeptide(L)'
;MIVDAHVHYIEPATADRPYADPAVMVPISVDELLARTTAAGVDKIVQVTASTMGYDNRYSFEGAAQRSDRVLGCFGRLDPMGPDVADRLAAFWARPGALGIRLTLFHGWSRHWLAERAIDPFLQAAAALDVPVAIPACDS
;
A
#
# COMPACT_ATOMS: atom_id res chain seq x y z
N MET A 1 11.16 10.78 18.57
CA MET A 1 10.95 9.78 17.51
C MET A 1 10.12 10.41 16.41
N ILE A 2 10.63 10.44 15.17
CA ILE A 2 9.96 10.95 13.98
C ILE A 2 9.62 9.76 13.10
N VAL A 3 8.35 9.66 12.69
CA VAL A 3 7.86 8.59 11.79
C VAL A 3 7.38 9.23 10.50
N ASP A 4 7.94 8.80 9.37
CA ASP A 4 7.33 9.10 8.07
C ASP A 4 6.26 8.04 7.78
N ALA A 5 5.01 8.47 7.78
CA ALA A 5 3.85 7.58 7.68
C ALA A 5 3.48 7.21 6.23
N HIS A 6 4.24 7.67 5.22
CA HIS A 6 3.90 7.39 3.83
C HIS A 6 5.12 7.46 2.90
N VAL A 7 5.80 6.34 2.76
CA VAL A 7 6.92 6.21 1.82
C VAL A 7 6.74 5.00 0.92
N HIS A 8 7.51 4.97 -0.17
CA HIS A 8 7.54 3.86 -1.12
C HIS A 8 8.96 3.38 -1.33
N TYR A 9 9.27 2.13 -1.00
CA TYR A 9 10.37 1.41 -1.63
C TYR A 9 9.78 0.46 -2.68
N ILE A 10 10.47 0.31 -3.80
CA ILE A 10 9.94 -0.30 -5.01
C ILE A 10 11.04 -1.15 -5.62
N GLU A 11 10.78 -2.45 -5.82
CA GLU A 11 11.73 -3.32 -6.50
C GLU A 11 11.81 -3.02 -8.00
N PRO A 12 12.94 -3.34 -8.65
CA PRO A 12 12.99 -3.38 -10.10
C PRO A 12 11.97 -4.37 -10.66
N ALA A 13 11.30 -3.99 -11.77
CA ALA A 13 10.37 -4.89 -12.43
C ALA A 13 11.10 -6.15 -12.94
N THR A 14 10.47 -7.30 -12.76
CA THR A 14 10.94 -8.59 -13.26
C THR A 14 9.84 -9.30 -14.04
N ALA A 15 10.17 -10.39 -14.73
CA ALA A 15 9.14 -11.19 -15.42
C ALA A 15 8.10 -11.77 -14.46
N ASP A 16 8.51 -12.07 -13.22
CA ASP A 16 7.63 -12.62 -12.17
C ASP A 16 6.87 -11.54 -11.39
N ARG A 17 7.40 -10.31 -11.39
CA ARG A 17 6.85 -9.14 -10.70
C ARG A 17 6.88 -7.92 -11.63
N PRO A 18 6.07 -7.92 -12.70
CA PRO A 18 6.02 -6.78 -13.62
C PRO A 18 5.34 -5.59 -12.94
N TYR A 19 5.69 -4.37 -13.36
CA TYR A 19 4.93 -3.21 -12.95
C TYR A 19 3.55 -3.23 -13.63
N ALA A 20 2.52 -2.90 -12.85
CA ALA A 20 1.18 -2.67 -13.39
C ALA A 20 1.11 -1.36 -14.21
N ASP A 21 1.91 -0.36 -13.82
CA ASP A 21 2.11 0.88 -14.57
C ASP A 21 3.59 1.26 -14.55
N PRO A 22 4.34 1.01 -15.62
CA PRO A 22 5.78 1.26 -15.68
C PRO A 22 6.14 2.74 -15.86
N ALA A 23 5.17 3.62 -16.12
CA ALA A 23 5.45 4.97 -16.65
C ALA A 23 6.06 5.94 -15.64
N VAL A 24 6.13 5.65 -14.34
CA VAL A 24 6.34 6.71 -13.34
C VAL A 24 7.36 6.40 -12.25
N MET A 25 7.99 5.21 -12.18
CA MET A 25 8.74 4.88 -10.95
C MET A 25 10.19 4.46 -11.17
N VAL A 26 11.07 5.12 -10.42
CA VAL A 26 12.46 4.70 -10.25
C VAL A 26 12.52 3.69 -9.10
N PRO A 27 13.06 2.48 -9.31
CA PRO A 27 13.27 1.52 -8.24
C PRO A 27 14.11 2.11 -7.11
N ILE A 28 13.74 1.83 -5.89
CA ILE A 28 14.50 2.18 -4.69
C ILE A 28 14.37 1.06 -3.67
N SER A 29 15.48 0.51 -3.23
CA SER A 29 15.48 -0.54 -2.21
C SER A 29 15.07 -0.01 -0.83
N VAL A 30 14.66 -0.91 0.05
CA VAL A 30 14.35 -0.54 1.44
C VAL A 30 15.58 0.07 2.13
N ASP A 31 16.78 -0.48 1.90
CA ASP A 31 18.00 0.04 2.53
C ASP A 31 18.39 1.43 2.03
N GLU A 32 18.25 1.68 0.73
CA GLU A 32 18.50 3.00 0.17
C GLU A 32 17.49 4.03 0.68
N LEU A 33 16.22 3.68 0.75
CA LEU A 33 15.19 4.56 1.31
C LEU A 33 15.47 4.85 2.78
N LEU A 34 15.82 3.84 3.57
CA LEU A 34 16.16 4.02 4.99
C LEU A 34 17.41 4.88 5.18
N ALA A 35 18.41 4.79 4.31
CA ALA A 35 19.57 5.67 4.36
C ALA A 35 19.17 7.13 4.12
N ARG A 36 18.31 7.40 3.12
CA ARG A 36 17.82 8.74 2.80
C ARG A 36 16.96 9.32 3.93
N THR A 37 16.03 8.55 4.47
CA THR A 37 15.14 8.99 5.54
C THR A 37 15.90 9.22 6.85
N THR A 38 16.93 8.40 7.14
CA THR A 38 17.82 8.61 8.27
C THR A 38 18.60 9.92 8.15
N ALA A 39 19.13 10.21 6.96
CA ALA A 39 19.84 11.47 6.73
C ALA A 39 18.93 12.69 6.88
N ALA A 40 17.61 12.53 6.71
CA ALA A 40 16.59 13.55 6.97
C ALA A 40 16.10 13.58 8.43
N GLY A 41 16.65 12.76 9.32
CA GLY A 41 16.27 12.71 10.73
C GLY A 41 15.02 11.88 11.05
N VAL A 42 14.57 11.04 10.10
CA VAL A 42 13.42 10.15 10.31
C VAL A 42 13.88 8.86 11.00
N ASP A 43 13.24 8.52 12.10
CA ASP A 43 13.57 7.33 12.91
C ASP A 43 12.95 6.05 12.35
N LYS A 44 11.69 6.11 11.94
CA LYS A 44 10.93 4.95 11.41
C LYS A 44 10.05 5.37 10.22
N ILE A 45 9.67 4.38 9.42
CA ILE A 45 8.81 4.59 8.26
C ILE A 45 7.62 3.64 8.27
N VAL A 46 6.56 4.04 7.57
CA VAL A 46 5.45 3.16 7.16
C VAL A 46 5.51 3.00 5.65
N GLN A 47 5.68 1.78 5.20
CA GLN A 47 5.63 1.46 3.77
C GLN A 47 4.19 1.54 3.25
N VAL A 48 4.01 2.19 2.13
CA VAL A 48 2.77 2.13 1.36
C VAL A 48 3.07 1.50 0.01
N THR A 49 2.39 0.42 -0.35
CA THR A 49 2.59 -0.22 -1.66
C THR A 49 2.22 0.77 -2.76
N ALA A 50 3.18 1.06 -3.64
CA ALA A 50 3.00 2.01 -4.74
C ALA A 50 1.96 1.51 -5.76
N SER A 51 1.21 2.42 -6.38
CA SER A 51 0.21 2.08 -7.40
C SER A 51 0.81 1.35 -8.60
N THR A 52 2.05 1.65 -8.94
CA THR A 52 2.85 0.98 -9.97
C THR A 52 2.96 -0.54 -9.75
N MET A 53 2.94 -1.01 -8.49
CA MET A 53 2.98 -2.44 -8.15
C MET A 53 1.60 -3.12 -8.31
N GLY A 54 0.57 -2.38 -8.69
CA GLY A 54 -0.79 -2.92 -8.76
C GLY A 54 -1.27 -3.39 -7.39
N TYR A 55 -1.64 -4.66 -7.30
CA TYR A 55 -2.05 -5.32 -6.06
C TYR A 55 -0.99 -6.31 -5.53
N ASP A 56 0.22 -6.29 -6.08
CA ASP A 56 1.33 -7.10 -5.57
C ASP A 56 1.98 -6.40 -4.36
N ASN A 57 1.78 -6.98 -3.20
CA ASN A 57 2.31 -6.46 -1.94
C ASN A 57 3.57 -7.20 -1.47
N ARG A 58 4.04 -8.23 -2.21
CA ARG A 58 5.13 -9.11 -1.75
C ARG A 58 6.34 -8.32 -1.32
N TYR A 59 6.86 -7.45 -2.17
CA TYR A 59 8.07 -6.68 -1.89
C TYR A 59 7.91 -5.73 -0.69
N SER A 60 6.74 -5.12 -0.53
CA SER A 60 6.45 -4.25 0.61
C SER A 60 6.56 -5.00 1.93
N PHE A 61 5.98 -6.19 2.03
CA PHE A 61 6.05 -7.01 3.24
C PHE A 61 7.42 -7.66 3.45
N GLU A 62 8.11 -8.08 2.38
CA GLU A 62 9.48 -8.60 2.45
C GLU A 62 10.43 -7.56 3.05
N GLY A 63 10.39 -6.32 2.55
CA GLY A 63 11.22 -5.24 3.08
C GLY A 63 10.88 -4.86 4.53
N ALA A 64 9.59 -4.84 4.88
CA ALA A 64 9.18 -4.60 6.26
C ALA A 64 9.66 -5.70 7.22
N ALA A 65 9.58 -6.97 6.81
CA ALA A 65 10.05 -8.08 7.62
C ALA A 65 11.58 -8.06 7.80
N GLN A 66 12.33 -7.74 6.73
CA GLN A 66 13.79 -7.63 6.76
C GLN A 66 14.29 -6.49 7.64
N ARG A 67 13.55 -5.38 7.70
CA ARG A 67 13.93 -4.15 8.41
C ARG A 67 12.89 -3.75 9.46
N SER A 68 12.40 -4.73 10.21
CA SER A 68 11.39 -4.53 11.27
C SER A 68 11.85 -3.60 12.42
N ASP A 69 13.16 -3.36 12.53
CA ASP A 69 13.74 -2.36 13.40
C ASP A 69 13.38 -0.91 12.99
N ARG A 70 13.14 -0.68 11.70
CA ARG A 70 12.91 0.64 11.08
C ARG A 70 11.59 0.78 10.36
N VAL A 71 11.04 -0.30 9.79
CA VAL A 71 9.76 -0.32 9.07
C VAL A 71 8.67 -0.82 10.01
N LEU A 72 7.73 0.04 10.36
CA LEU A 72 6.64 -0.29 11.30
C LEU A 72 5.64 -1.29 10.70
N GLY A 73 5.49 -1.32 9.39
CA GLY A 73 4.58 -2.18 8.64
C GLY A 73 4.17 -1.54 7.32
N CYS A 74 3.10 -2.10 6.73
CA CYS A 74 2.69 -1.78 5.38
C CYS A 74 1.21 -1.43 5.27
N PHE A 75 0.91 -0.32 4.61
CA PHE A 75 -0.37 -0.15 3.91
C PHE A 75 -0.27 -0.83 2.56
N GLY A 76 -0.96 -1.94 2.40
CA GLY A 76 -0.97 -2.67 1.13
C GLY A 76 -2.04 -2.17 0.18
N ARG A 77 -2.13 -2.82 -0.95
CA ARG A 77 -3.17 -2.59 -1.97
C ARG A 77 -3.97 -3.88 -2.17
N LEU A 78 -5.26 -3.73 -2.34
CA LEU A 78 -6.19 -4.82 -2.61
C LEU A 78 -7.19 -4.32 -3.65
N ASP A 79 -7.56 -5.18 -4.60
CA ASP A 79 -8.68 -4.87 -5.48
C ASP A 79 -9.96 -4.79 -4.65
N PRO A 80 -10.62 -3.61 -4.55
CA PRO A 80 -11.80 -3.45 -3.73
C PRO A 80 -13.06 -4.05 -4.37
N MET A 81 -12.94 -4.61 -5.58
CA MET A 81 -14.05 -5.15 -6.34
C MET A 81 -14.11 -6.68 -6.20
N GLY A 82 -15.27 -7.24 -6.52
CA GLY A 82 -15.50 -8.67 -6.56
C GLY A 82 -16.24 -9.22 -5.34
N PRO A 83 -16.87 -10.39 -5.51
CA PRO A 83 -17.78 -10.98 -4.50
C PRO A 83 -17.05 -11.47 -3.25
N ASP A 84 -15.78 -11.80 -3.34
CA ASP A 84 -14.94 -12.36 -2.28
C ASP A 84 -14.09 -11.31 -1.55
N VAL A 85 -14.41 -10.02 -1.71
CA VAL A 85 -13.59 -8.92 -1.20
C VAL A 85 -13.41 -8.99 0.32
N ALA A 86 -14.41 -9.41 1.06
CA ALA A 86 -14.34 -9.54 2.52
C ALA A 86 -13.33 -10.62 2.95
N ASP A 87 -13.32 -11.77 2.29
CA ASP A 87 -12.38 -12.86 2.58
C ASP A 87 -10.95 -12.48 2.22
N ARG A 88 -10.77 -11.82 1.06
CA ARG A 88 -9.45 -11.32 0.64
C ARG A 88 -8.91 -10.26 1.59
N LEU A 89 -9.78 -9.37 2.07
CA LEU A 89 -9.40 -8.35 3.05
C LEU A 89 -9.04 -8.97 4.40
N ALA A 90 -9.82 -9.95 4.87
CA ALA A 90 -9.53 -10.67 6.11
C ALA A 90 -8.18 -11.41 6.02
N ALA A 91 -7.93 -12.09 4.90
CA ALA A 91 -6.66 -12.78 4.67
C ALA A 91 -5.47 -11.79 4.59
N PHE A 92 -5.66 -10.62 3.99
CA PHE A 92 -4.65 -9.56 3.99
C PHE A 92 -4.39 -9.03 5.41
N TRP A 93 -5.45 -8.72 6.16
CA TRP A 93 -5.36 -8.14 7.50
C TRP A 93 -4.71 -9.07 8.53
N ALA A 94 -4.84 -10.38 8.34
CA ALA A 94 -4.18 -11.37 9.18
C ALA A 94 -2.65 -11.47 8.95
N ARG A 95 -2.09 -10.78 7.95
CA ARG A 95 -0.65 -10.84 7.67
C ARG A 95 0.13 -10.03 8.70
N PRO A 96 1.24 -10.57 9.25
CA PRO A 96 2.13 -9.80 10.11
C PRO A 96 2.63 -8.52 9.40
N GLY A 97 2.55 -7.39 10.10
CA GLY A 97 2.96 -6.10 9.56
C GLY A 97 1.93 -5.39 8.66
N ALA A 98 0.73 -5.93 8.50
CA ALA A 98 -0.36 -5.21 7.85
C ALA A 98 -0.84 -4.05 8.75
N LEU A 99 -0.89 -2.84 8.22
CA LEU A 99 -1.35 -1.62 8.92
C LEU A 99 -2.62 -1.04 8.31
N GLY A 100 -3.00 -1.46 7.13
CA GLY A 100 -4.20 -0.99 6.44
C GLY A 100 -4.12 -1.18 4.92
N ILE A 101 -5.13 -0.66 4.24
CA ILE A 101 -5.25 -0.69 2.78
C ILE A 101 -5.16 0.72 2.22
N ARG A 102 -4.38 0.88 1.15
CA ARG A 102 -4.35 2.09 0.32
C ARG A 102 -5.23 1.89 -0.91
N LEU A 103 -6.26 2.71 -1.05
CA LEU A 103 -7.01 2.86 -2.29
C LEU A 103 -6.49 4.05 -3.11
N THR A 104 -6.59 3.95 -4.43
CA THR A 104 -6.25 5.03 -5.36
C THR A 104 -7.48 5.31 -6.21
N LEU A 105 -8.17 6.41 -5.91
CA LEU A 105 -9.51 6.72 -6.47
C LEU A 105 -9.50 7.93 -7.43
N PHE A 106 -8.33 8.35 -7.90
CA PHE A 106 -8.20 9.49 -8.83
C PHE A 106 -7.97 9.07 -10.29
N HIS A 107 -7.82 7.78 -10.57
CA HIS A 107 -7.73 7.31 -11.95
C HIS A 107 -9.09 7.40 -12.65
N GLY A 108 -9.10 7.61 -13.96
CA GLY A 108 -10.32 7.76 -14.73
C GLY A 108 -11.35 6.64 -14.55
N TRP A 109 -10.87 5.41 -14.29
CA TRP A 109 -11.71 4.23 -14.06
C TRP A 109 -12.15 4.04 -12.60
N SER A 110 -11.49 4.66 -11.61
CA SER A 110 -11.79 4.47 -10.18
C SER A 110 -12.39 5.71 -9.49
N ARG A 111 -12.31 6.89 -10.12
CA ARG A 111 -12.76 8.15 -9.50
C ARG A 111 -14.24 8.20 -9.13
N HIS A 112 -15.05 7.38 -9.78
CA HIS A 112 -16.51 7.32 -9.57
C HIS A 112 -16.94 6.29 -8.54
N TRP A 113 -16.06 5.39 -8.12
CA TRP A 113 -16.41 4.24 -7.29
C TRP A 113 -17.07 4.59 -5.96
N LEU A 114 -16.69 5.70 -5.34
CA LEU A 114 -17.34 6.16 -4.11
C LEU A 114 -18.75 6.71 -4.40
N ALA A 115 -18.90 7.58 -5.41
CA ALA A 115 -20.17 8.17 -5.77
C ALA A 115 -21.18 7.13 -6.25
N GLU A 116 -20.70 6.13 -6.98
CA GLU A 116 -21.52 5.02 -7.51
C GLU A 116 -21.72 3.89 -6.48
N ARG A 117 -21.10 4.01 -5.29
CA ARG A 117 -21.16 3.02 -4.22
C ARG A 117 -20.60 1.64 -4.63
N ALA A 118 -19.78 1.60 -5.66
CA ALA A 118 -19.26 0.35 -6.23
C ALA A 118 -18.35 -0.42 -5.26
N ILE A 119 -17.68 0.28 -4.33
CA ILE A 119 -16.79 -0.30 -3.32
C ILE A 119 -17.42 -0.39 -1.93
N ASP A 120 -18.73 -0.19 -1.79
CA ASP A 120 -19.43 -0.32 -0.51
C ASP A 120 -19.16 -1.68 0.17
N PRO A 121 -19.17 -2.83 -0.54
CA PRO A 121 -18.86 -4.12 0.10
C PRO A 121 -17.45 -4.15 0.72
N PHE A 122 -16.46 -3.56 0.06
CA PHE A 122 -15.11 -3.43 0.61
C PHE A 122 -15.10 -2.54 1.86
N LEU A 123 -15.75 -1.37 1.81
CA LEU A 123 -15.78 -0.43 2.94
C LEU A 123 -16.52 -1.03 4.15
N GLN A 124 -17.60 -1.77 3.92
CA GLN A 124 -18.31 -2.49 4.97
C GLN A 124 -17.44 -3.58 5.61
N ALA A 125 -16.73 -4.36 4.79
CA ALA A 125 -15.79 -5.36 5.28
C ALA A 125 -14.62 -4.72 6.06
N ALA A 126 -14.07 -3.61 5.57
CA ALA A 126 -13.01 -2.88 6.27
C ALA A 126 -13.47 -2.36 7.63
N ALA A 127 -14.68 -1.81 7.70
CA ALA A 127 -15.27 -1.35 8.95
C ALA A 127 -15.53 -2.51 9.93
N ALA A 128 -16.03 -3.65 9.44
CA ALA A 128 -16.29 -4.83 10.27
C ALA A 128 -15.02 -5.47 10.86
N LEU A 129 -13.90 -5.36 10.14
CA LEU A 129 -12.59 -5.89 10.55
C LEU A 129 -11.69 -4.85 11.23
N ASP A 130 -12.17 -3.62 11.39
CA ASP A 130 -11.39 -2.46 11.90
C ASP A 130 -10.09 -2.22 11.11
N VAL A 131 -10.16 -2.36 9.78
CA VAL A 131 -9.01 -2.14 8.88
C VAL A 131 -8.92 -0.67 8.47
N PRO A 132 -7.82 0.01 8.80
CA PRO A 132 -7.60 1.37 8.33
C PRO A 132 -7.53 1.47 6.79
N VAL A 133 -8.21 2.44 6.22
CA VAL A 133 -8.22 2.69 4.78
C VAL A 133 -7.68 4.09 4.49
N ALA A 134 -6.57 4.15 3.74
CA ALA A 134 -5.97 5.39 3.27
C ALA A 134 -6.45 5.71 1.86
N ILE A 135 -7.04 6.88 1.67
CA ILE A 135 -7.51 7.37 0.37
C ILE A 135 -6.85 8.73 0.11
N PRO A 136 -6.12 8.92 -1.00
CA PRO A 136 -5.60 10.25 -1.34
C PRO A 136 -6.77 11.15 -1.73
N ALA A 137 -6.81 12.33 -1.12
CA ALA A 137 -7.69 13.40 -1.55
C ALA A 137 -6.93 14.29 -2.53
N CYS A 138 -7.46 14.48 -3.73
CA CYS A 138 -6.96 15.43 -4.71
C CYS A 138 -8.04 16.48 -4.92
N ASP A 139 -7.68 17.74 -4.79
CA ASP A 139 -8.55 18.84 -5.17
C ASP A 139 -8.75 18.79 -6.69
N SER A 140 -9.99 18.92 -7.12
CA SER A 140 -10.39 18.94 -8.53
C SER A 140 -10.20 20.33 -9.14
#